data_842e66a5965eea2c2ee8239d44d0a633
#
_entry.id   842e66a5965eea2c2ee8239d44d0a633
#
_cell.length_a   1.000
_cell.length_b   1.000
_cell.length_c   1.000
_cell.angle_alpha   90.00
_cell.angle_beta   90.00
_cell.angle_gamma   90.00
#
_symmetry.space_group_name_H-M   'P 1'
#
loop_
_entity.id
_entity.type
_entity.pdbx_description
1 polymer ?
#
loop_
_entity_poly.entity_id
_entity_poly.type
_entity_poly.pdbx_seq_one_letter_code
_entity_poly.pdbx_strand_id
1 'polypeptide(L)'
;MKSLKMKLIYRKHKKAIWGALGAVLLAGLVFFFSYFHVTSVEVMGTTRYSDEEVKAMALQGAFTDNSVLAVLLHSRGDVEDVPFVEGFNITRLSHNSICVSVREKKAVGCIPYLDNYVYFDRNGTFIESSRTRDELVPFFDGIEVSHVIEGEKLPIKGSSVLTTAVALSTIFQKNQDIPDHIEFDASYEITLTYGEIQVMLGKDEYLEDKMVRVSAILPKLSGKNGILHLENVNDNSKTITFEQDLGEDGTIESVDTQAVYENALANWHGGYDDVLLIPSLQKSKL
;
A
#
# COMPACT_ATOMS: atom_id res chain seq x y z
N MET A 1 22.11 17.15 68.98
CA MET A 1 20.87 17.78 69.41
C MET A 1 19.86 18.10 68.26
N LYS A 2 20.27 18.55 67.09
CA LYS A 2 19.37 18.82 65.94
C LYS A 2 18.56 17.60 65.48
N SER A 3 19.18 16.39 65.42
CA SER A 3 18.54 15.14 64.95
C SER A 3 17.39 14.64 65.87
N LEU A 4 17.53 14.80 67.20
CA LEU A 4 16.47 14.41 68.14
C LEU A 4 15.26 15.35 68.12
N LYS A 5 15.47 16.66 67.96
CA LYS A 5 14.38 17.63 67.78
C LYS A 5 13.57 17.36 66.51
N MET A 6 14.22 16.99 65.43
CA MET A 6 13.57 16.66 64.15
C MET A 6 12.71 15.38 64.25
N LYS A 7 13.17 14.36 64.95
CA LYS A 7 12.40 13.14 65.19
C LYS A 7 11.15 13.35 66.07
N LEU A 8 11.24 14.24 67.07
CA LEU A 8 10.10 14.60 67.93
C LEU A 8 9.05 15.42 67.19
N ILE A 9 9.45 16.39 66.35
CA ILE A 9 8.53 17.18 65.51
C ILE A 9 7.82 16.26 64.49
N TYR A 10 8.55 15.37 63.84
CA TYR A 10 7.98 14.38 62.91
C TYR A 10 6.90 13.51 63.59
N ARG A 11 7.17 13.01 64.82
CA ARG A 11 6.27 12.13 65.56
C ARG A 11 4.97 12.85 65.98
N LYS A 12 5.04 14.13 66.32
CA LYS A 12 3.90 14.96 66.74
C LYS A 12 3.00 15.36 65.55
N HIS A 13 3.59 15.59 64.36
CA HIS A 13 2.87 16.06 63.19
C HIS A 13 2.78 15.01 62.06
N LYS A 14 3.07 13.76 62.36
CA LYS A 14 3.09 12.67 61.40
C LYS A 14 1.82 12.61 60.53
N LYS A 15 0.63 12.67 61.15
CA LYS A 15 -0.66 12.65 60.41
C LYS A 15 -0.82 13.87 59.50
N ALA A 16 -0.43 15.05 59.94
CA ALA A 16 -0.50 16.27 59.15
C ALA A 16 0.47 16.27 57.96
N ILE A 17 1.68 15.75 58.17
CA ILE A 17 2.69 15.62 57.12
C ILE A 17 2.22 14.63 56.02
N TRP A 18 1.66 13.46 56.44
CA TRP A 18 1.13 12.51 55.48
C TRP A 18 -0.13 13.02 54.77
N GLY A 19 -0.97 13.79 55.44
CA GLY A 19 -2.12 14.46 54.83
C GLY A 19 -1.71 15.53 53.82
N ALA A 20 -0.72 16.36 54.15
CA ALA A 20 -0.17 17.35 53.24
C ALA A 20 0.47 16.69 52.00
N LEU A 21 1.24 15.60 52.18
CA LEU A 21 1.85 14.85 51.10
C LEU A 21 0.77 14.25 50.20
N GLY A 22 -0.30 13.67 50.79
CA GLY A 22 -1.46 13.14 50.05
C GLY A 22 -2.16 14.22 49.21
N ALA A 23 -2.37 15.41 49.80
CA ALA A 23 -3.01 16.54 49.13
C ALA A 23 -2.16 17.04 47.95
N VAL A 24 -0.84 17.12 48.11
CA VAL A 24 0.11 17.49 47.01
C VAL A 24 0.09 16.45 45.91
N LEU A 25 0.07 15.15 46.25
CA LEU A 25 -0.02 14.07 45.30
C LEU A 25 -1.33 14.12 44.48
N LEU A 26 -2.45 14.32 45.19
CA LEU A 26 -3.77 14.44 44.57
C LEU A 26 -3.83 15.65 43.61
N ALA A 27 -3.36 16.80 44.07
CA ALA A 27 -3.25 17.99 43.22
C ALA A 27 -2.38 17.78 42.00
N GLY A 28 -1.26 17.06 42.15
CA GLY A 28 -0.37 16.68 41.05
C GLY A 28 -1.04 15.75 40.04
N LEU A 29 -1.83 14.78 40.51
CA LEU A 29 -2.62 13.90 39.64
C LEU A 29 -3.70 14.67 38.86
N VAL A 30 -4.48 15.52 39.56
CA VAL A 30 -5.48 16.35 38.88
C VAL A 30 -4.84 17.26 37.85
N PHE A 31 -3.72 17.89 38.19
CA PHE A 31 -2.97 18.71 37.24
C PHE A 31 -2.47 17.86 36.03
N PHE A 32 -1.93 16.68 36.27
CA PHE A 32 -1.42 15.79 35.19
C PHE A 32 -2.53 15.40 34.23
N PHE A 33 -3.68 14.93 34.71
CA PHE A 33 -4.81 14.55 33.85
C PHE A 33 -5.44 15.75 33.13
N SER A 34 -5.49 16.92 33.77
CA SER A 34 -6.04 18.13 33.17
C SER A 34 -5.09 18.74 32.12
N TYR A 35 -3.76 18.79 32.40
CA TYR A 35 -2.80 19.42 31.54
C TYR A 35 -2.49 18.60 30.28
N PHE A 36 -2.48 17.27 30.41
CA PHE A 36 -2.22 16.34 29.31
C PHE A 36 -3.49 15.79 28.65
N HIS A 37 -4.64 16.41 28.91
CA HIS A 37 -5.90 16.01 28.27
C HIS A 37 -5.84 16.27 26.77
N VAL A 38 -6.15 15.22 25.95
CA VAL A 38 -6.12 15.28 24.49
C VAL A 38 -7.30 16.10 23.97
N THR A 39 -7.00 17.17 23.25
CA THR A 39 -7.99 18.05 22.61
C THR A 39 -7.91 18.04 21.10
N SER A 40 -6.77 17.60 20.56
CA SER A 40 -6.54 17.50 19.11
C SER A 40 -5.93 16.15 18.75
N VAL A 41 -6.50 15.51 17.74
CA VAL A 41 -6.00 14.25 17.17
C VAL A 41 -5.84 14.44 15.69
N GLU A 42 -4.60 14.33 15.22
CA GLU A 42 -4.26 14.30 13.80
C GLU A 42 -4.23 12.85 13.32
N VAL A 43 -4.76 12.57 12.13
CA VAL A 43 -4.76 11.25 11.50
C VAL A 43 -3.90 11.30 10.26
N MET A 44 -3.07 10.27 10.06
CA MET A 44 -2.19 10.15 8.89
C MET A 44 -2.07 8.68 8.46
N GLY A 45 -1.69 8.47 7.19
CA GLY A 45 -1.30 7.16 6.67
C GLY A 45 -2.43 6.31 6.11
N THR A 46 -3.62 6.89 5.89
CA THR A 46 -4.72 6.23 5.16
C THR A 46 -5.47 7.21 4.28
N THR A 47 -6.02 6.68 3.19
CA THR A 47 -7.02 7.36 2.34
C THR A 47 -8.33 6.58 2.28
N ARG A 48 -8.38 5.40 2.93
CA ARG A 48 -9.52 4.48 2.92
C ARG A 48 -10.54 4.77 4.00
N TYR A 49 -10.09 5.32 5.12
CA TYR A 49 -10.90 5.61 6.30
C TYR A 49 -10.88 7.09 6.62
N SER A 50 -12.02 7.60 7.06
CA SER A 50 -12.11 8.98 7.57
C SER A 50 -11.38 9.14 8.92
N ASP A 51 -11.02 10.37 9.25
CA ASP A 51 -10.36 10.68 10.52
C ASP A 51 -11.19 10.22 11.73
N GLU A 52 -12.53 10.33 11.65
CA GLU A 52 -13.44 9.92 12.71
C GLU A 52 -13.45 8.40 12.89
N GLU A 53 -13.43 7.64 11.81
CA GLU A 53 -13.36 6.18 11.86
C GLU A 53 -12.02 5.71 12.44
N VAL A 54 -10.92 6.33 12.02
CA VAL A 54 -9.59 6.01 12.56
C VAL A 54 -9.51 6.33 14.05
N LYS A 55 -10.01 7.48 14.49
CA LYS A 55 -10.07 7.84 15.91
C LYS A 55 -10.90 6.83 16.71
N ALA A 56 -12.06 6.44 16.18
CA ALA A 56 -12.93 5.45 16.82
C ALA A 56 -12.26 4.07 16.95
N MET A 57 -11.47 3.66 15.97
CA MET A 57 -10.73 2.39 15.98
C MET A 57 -9.49 2.43 16.89
N ALA A 58 -8.67 3.47 16.77
CA ALA A 58 -7.36 3.54 17.43
C ALA A 58 -7.43 3.93 18.92
N LEU A 59 -8.46 4.69 19.34
CA LEU A 59 -8.56 5.25 20.68
C LEU A 59 -9.57 4.52 21.57
N GLN A 60 -9.65 3.21 21.46
CA GLN A 60 -10.58 2.36 22.23
C GLN A 60 -10.04 1.93 23.61
N GLY A 61 -8.85 2.33 23.98
CA GLY A 61 -8.21 1.89 25.23
C GLY A 61 -8.49 2.80 26.44
N ALA A 62 -8.07 2.35 27.61
CA ALA A 62 -8.07 3.18 28.81
C ALA A 62 -6.98 4.28 28.69
N PHE A 63 -7.31 5.48 29.17
CA PHE A 63 -6.40 6.64 29.19
C PHE A 63 -5.97 7.16 27.82
N THR A 64 -6.70 6.87 26.76
CA THR A 64 -6.46 7.42 25.42
C THR A 64 -6.75 8.91 25.32
N ASP A 65 -7.48 9.45 26.28
CA ASP A 65 -7.76 10.88 26.50
C ASP A 65 -6.61 11.66 27.15
N ASN A 66 -5.51 10.98 27.52
CA ASN A 66 -4.31 11.61 28.07
C ASN A 66 -3.12 11.40 27.12
N SER A 67 -2.53 12.48 26.61
CA SER A 67 -1.50 12.44 25.58
C SER A 67 -0.22 11.69 25.97
N VAL A 68 0.11 11.62 27.25
CA VAL A 68 1.26 10.87 27.77
C VAL A 68 0.92 9.40 27.90
N LEU A 69 -0.24 9.07 28.49
CA LEU A 69 -0.65 7.70 28.72
C LEU A 69 -1.07 7.00 27.44
N ALA A 70 -1.73 7.70 26.52
CA ALA A 70 -2.05 7.18 25.19
C ALA A 70 -0.79 6.67 24.48
N VAL A 71 0.28 7.46 24.46
CA VAL A 71 1.54 7.03 23.85
C VAL A 71 2.23 5.94 24.66
N LEU A 72 2.25 6.06 25.99
CA LEU A 72 2.94 5.08 26.85
C LEU A 72 2.31 3.68 26.79
N LEU A 73 0.97 3.62 26.74
CA LEU A 73 0.21 2.37 26.81
C LEU A 73 -0.21 1.84 25.42
N HIS A 74 -0.37 2.73 24.45
CA HIS A 74 -0.93 2.41 23.12
C HIS A 74 -0.08 2.92 21.96
N SER A 75 1.24 3.13 22.16
CA SER A 75 2.14 3.65 21.11
C SER A 75 2.11 2.83 19.83
N ARG A 76 1.86 1.54 19.91
CA ARG A 76 1.70 0.62 18.78
C ARG A 76 0.61 -0.39 19.13
N GLY A 77 -0.42 -0.43 18.32
CA GLY A 77 -1.50 -1.42 18.40
C GLY A 77 -1.65 -2.13 17.06
N ASP A 78 -1.71 -3.45 17.08
CA ASP A 78 -2.07 -4.27 15.93
C ASP A 78 -3.59 -4.51 16.00
N VAL A 79 -4.24 -4.62 14.83
CA VAL A 79 -5.69 -4.79 14.71
C VAL A 79 -5.95 -5.94 13.74
N GLU A 80 -6.77 -6.90 14.16
CA GLU A 80 -7.05 -8.11 13.36
C GLU A 80 -8.28 -7.95 12.47
N ASP A 81 -9.33 -7.28 12.94
CA ASP A 81 -10.65 -7.26 12.29
C ASP A 81 -10.93 -6.00 11.44
N VAL A 82 -9.92 -5.19 11.13
CA VAL A 82 -10.10 -4.00 10.29
C VAL A 82 -9.52 -4.26 8.90
N PRO A 83 -10.33 -4.24 7.84
CA PRO A 83 -9.87 -4.51 6.47
C PRO A 83 -8.72 -3.57 6.07
N PHE A 84 -7.69 -4.12 5.46
CA PHE A 84 -6.49 -3.42 4.98
C PHE A 84 -5.70 -2.64 6.04
N VAL A 85 -6.02 -2.75 7.32
CA VAL A 85 -5.27 -2.15 8.42
C VAL A 85 -4.49 -3.21 9.18
N GLU A 86 -3.18 -3.03 9.28
CA GLU A 86 -2.29 -3.83 10.15
C GLU A 86 -2.36 -3.34 11.60
N GLY A 87 -2.47 -2.02 11.78
CA GLY A 87 -2.55 -1.42 13.09
C GLY A 87 -2.34 0.10 13.10
N PHE A 88 -2.19 0.65 14.31
CA PHE A 88 -2.01 2.07 14.53
C PHE A 88 -0.73 2.36 15.30
N ASN A 89 -0.09 3.50 14.99
CA ASN A 89 0.97 4.08 15.80
C ASN A 89 0.47 5.39 16.38
N ILE A 90 0.55 5.55 17.72
CA ILE A 90 0.19 6.78 18.39
C ILE A 90 1.46 7.50 18.83
N THR A 91 1.61 8.74 18.39
CA THR A 91 2.73 9.62 18.75
C THR A 91 2.21 10.93 19.33
N ARG A 92 2.97 11.52 20.25
CA ARG A 92 2.60 12.79 20.85
C ARG A 92 3.20 13.95 20.07
N LEU A 93 2.35 14.90 19.67
CA LEU A 93 2.76 16.15 19.01
C LEU A 93 2.99 17.28 20.01
N SER A 94 2.09 17.40 21.02
CA SER A 94 2.20 18.41 22.06
C SER A 94 1.68 17.88 23.41
N HIS A 95 1.52 18.76 24.41
CA HIS A 95 0.95 18.35 25.71
C HIS A 95 -0.50 17.87 25.60
N ASN A 96 -1.27 18.37 24.64
CA ASN A 96 -2.69 18.08 24.45
C ASN A 96 -3.04 17.60 23.03
N SER A 97 -2.04 17.23 22.22
CA SER A 97 -2.23 16.77 20.84
C SER A 97 -1.46 15.49 20.59
N ILE A 98 -2.10 14.55 19.91
CA ILE A 98 -1.53 13.28 19.45
C ILE A 98 -1.73 13.11 17.95
N CYS A 99 -0.87 12.30 17.33
CA CYS A 99 -1.00 11.85 15.96
C CYS A 99 -1.23 10.34 15.96
N VAL A 100 -2.25 9.91 15.24
CA VAL A 100 -2.56 8.51 14.95
C VAL A 100 -2.13 8.23 13.52
N SER A 101 -1.09 7.44 13.34
CA SER A 101 -0.64 6.98 12.02
C SER A 101 -1.15 5.58 11.77
N VAL A 102 -1.94 5.40 10.70
CA VAL A 102 -2.44 4.09 10.28
C VAL A 102 -1.32 3.34 9.58
N ARG A 103 -1.13 2.07 9.96
CA ARG A 103 -0.31 1.12 9.20
C ARG A 103 -1.23 0.28 8.35
N GLU A 104 -1.24 0.56 7.05
CA GLU A 104 -2.02 -0.23 6.10
C GLU A 104 -1.28 -1.50 5.67
N LYS A 105 -2.03 -2.59 5.49
CA LYS A 105 -1.58 -3.79 4.79
C LYS A 105 -1.33 -3.41 3.33
N LYS A 106 -0.10 -3.57 2.85
CA LYS A 106 0.29 -3.15 1.49
C LYS A 106 -0.07 -4.22 0.47
N ALA A 107 -1.32 -4.22 0.02
CA ALA A 107 -1.73 -4.99 -1.13
C ALA A 107 -1.02 -4.46 -2.39
N VAL A 108 -0.41 -5.34 -3.15
CA VAL A 108 0.21 -5.01 -4.44
C VAL A 108 -0.62 -5.51 -5.61
N GLY A 109 -1.48 -6.50 -5.40
CA GLY A 109 -2.39 -7.02 -6.41
C GLY A 109 -3.53 -7.80 -5.80
N CYS A 110 -4.55 -8.07 -6.59
CA CYS A 110 -5.63 -8.97 -6.22
C CYS A 110 -5.99 -9.91 -7.38
N ILE A 111 -6.53 -11.07 -7.02
CA ILE A 111 -6.98 -12.10 -7.94
C ILE A 111 -8.42 -12.50 -7.59
N PRO A 112 -9.21 -13.02 -8.53
CA PRO A 112 -10.51 -13.59 -8.22
C PRO A 112 -10.32 -14.95 -7.54
N TYR A 113 -11.10 -15.20 -6.50
CA TYR A 113 -11.18 -16.52 -5.87
C TYR A 113 -12.57 -16.74 -5.31
N LEU A 114 -13.31 -17.70 -5.86
CA LEU A 114 -14.74 -17.89 -5.60
C LEU A 114 -15.50 -16.58 -5.85
N ASP A 115 -16.31 -16.12 -4.91
CA ASP A 115 -17.08 -14.88 -5.04
C ASP A 115 -16.38 -13.65 -4.38
N ASN A 116 -15.06 -13.73 -4.17
CA ASN A 116 -14.27 -12.68 -3.51
C ASN A 116 -13.04 -12.29 -4.33
N TYR A 117 -12.52 -11.13 -4.04
CA TYR A 117 -11.19 -10.64 -4.45
C TYR A 117 -10.20 -10.95 -3.34
N VAL A 118 -9.12 -11.66 -3.67
CA VAL A 118 -8.06 -12.06 -2.75
C VAL A 118 -6.85 -11.18 -2.99
N TYR A 119 -6.44 -10.43 -1.98
CA TYR A 119 -5.34 -9.47 -2.05
C TYR A 119 -4.06 -10.09 -1.53
N PHE A 120 -2.94 -9.78 -2.17
CA PHE A 120 -1.62 -10.30 -1.83
C PHE A 120 -0.56 -9.19 -1.75
N ASP A 121 0.48 -9.46 -0.95
CA ASP A 121 1.63 -8.59 -0.78
C ASP A 121 2.74 -8.84 -1.83
N ARG A 122 3.86 -8.12 -1.72
CA ARG A 122 5.04 -8.28 -2.60
C ARG A 122 5.68 -9.66 -2.55
N ASN A 123 5.43 -10.43 -1.51
CA ASN A 123 5.92 -11.80 -1.37
C ASN A 123 4.95 -12.82 -1.96
N GLY A 124 3.78 -12.36 -2.42
CA GLY A 124 2.68 -13.19 -2.84
C GLY A 124 1.93 -13.83 -1.68
N THR A 125 2.03 -13.25 -0.48
CA THR A 125 1.32 -13.72 0.71
C THR A 125 -0.10 -13.15 0.70
N PHE A 126 -1.09 -13.98 0.99
CA PHE A 126 -2.46 -13.54 1.18
C PHE A 126 -2.56 -12.63 2.41
N ILE A 127 -3.20 -11.49 2.25
CA ILE A 127 -3.33 -10.48 3.31
C ILE A 127 -4.77 -10.14 3.66
N GLU A 128 -5.69 -10.24 2.70
CA GLU A 128 -7.08 -9.82 2.90
C GLU A 128 -7.96 -10.37 1.78
N SER A 129 -9.27 -10.54 2.05
CA SER A 129 -10.27 -10.80 1.02
C SER A 129 -11.46 -9.87 1.16
N SER A 130 -12.04 -9.46 0.03
CA SER A 130 -13.20 -8.58 -0.01
C SER A 130 -14.17 -8.99 -1.12
N ARG A 131 -15.47 -8.77 -0.91
CA ARG A 131 -16.47 -8.92 -1.97
C ARG A 131 -16.48 -7.75 -2.94
N THR A 132 -15.99 -6.60 -2.52
CA THR A 132 -15.88 -5.41 -3.36
C THR A 132 -14.44 -5.22 -3.74
N ARG A 133 -14.19 -5.02 -5.04
CA ARG A 133 -12.86 -4.73 -5.56
C ARG A 133 -12.40 -3.34 -5.11
N ASP A 134 -11.15 -3.24 -4.73
CA ASP A 134 -10.45 -1.98 -4.56
C ASP A 134 -9.80 -1.58 -5.89
N GLU A 135 -10.29 -0.51 -6.51
CA GLU A 135 -9.82 -0.02 -7.81
C GLU A 135 -8.38 0.53 -7.77
N LEU A 136 -7.87 0.83 -6.57
CA LEU A 136 -6.48 1.28 -6.40
C LEU A 136 -5.47 0.14 -6.41
N VAL A 137 -5.96 -1.12 -6.43
CA VAL A 137 -5.10 -2.31 -6.45
C VAL A 137 -5.25 -3.01 -7.80
N PRO A 138 -4.13 -3.30 -8.52
CA PRO A 138 -4.15 -4.04 -9.76
C PRO A 138 -4.89 -5.38 -9.64
N PHE A 139 -5.81 -5.63 -10.56
CA PHE A 139 -6.59 -6.86 -10.61
C PHE A 139 -6.07 -7.76 -11.72
N PHE A 140 -5.67 -8.96 -11.34
CA PHE A 140 -5.13 -9.98 -12.23
C PHE A 140 -6.13 -11.10 -12.44
N ASP A 141 -6.64 -11.23 -13.64
CA ASP A 141 -7.48 -12.36 -14.04
C ASP A 141 -6.64 -13.47 -14.68
N GLY A 142 -7.20 -14.68 -14.78
CA GLY A 142 -6.52 -15.85 -15.34
C GLY A 142 -5.48 -16.49 -14.40
N ILE A 143 -5.27 -15.96 -13.19
CA ILE A 143 -4.40 -16.57 -12.18
C ILE A 143 -5.23 -17.48 -11.27
N GLU A 144 -5.02 -18.79 -11.42
CA GLU A 144 -5.71 -19.79 -10.62
C GLU A 144 -4.94 -20.15 -9.35
N VAL A 145 -5.65 -20.22 -8.22
CA VAL A 145 -5.14 -20.71 -6.94
C VAL A 145 -5.98 -21.90 -6.48
N SER A 146 -5.33 -22.89 -5.86
CA SER A 146 -6.02 -24.09 -5.38
C SER A 146 -6.72 -23.88 -4.03
N HIS A 147 -6.18 -23.02 -3.19
CA HIS A 147 -6.72 -22.65 -1.88
C HIS A 147 -6.12 -21.34 -1.43
N VAL A 148 -6.73 -20.71 -0.42
CA VAL A 148 -6.27 -19.44 0.16
C VAL A 148 -6.27 -19.59 1.68
N ILE A 149 -5.13 -19.32 2.33
CA ILE A 149 -4.96 -19.35 3.79
C ILE A 149 -4.31 -18.04 4.21
N GLU A 150 -4.91 -17.35 5.17
CA GLU A 150 -4.42 -16.06 5.64
C GLU A 150 -2.97 -16.16 6.17
N GLY A 151 -2.13 -15.21 5.74
CA GLY A 151 -0.71 -15.16 6.10
C GLY A 151 0.18 -16.17 5.36
N GLU A 152 -0.38 -17.03 4.48
CA GLU A 152 0.39 -17.95 3.67
C GLU A 152 0.55 -17.44 2.23
N LYS A 153 1.57 -17.96 1.55
CA LYS A 153 1.77 -17.67 0.12
C LYS A 153 0.66 -18.30 -0.71
N LEU A 154 0.16 -17.54 -1.67
CA LEU A 154 -0.81 -18.04 -2.65
C LEU A 154 -0.20 -19.19 -3.47
N PRO A 155 -0.82 -20.37 -3.50
CA PRO A 155 -0.33 -21.53 -4.24
C PRO A 155 -0.68 -21.41 -5.73
N ILE A 156 -0.03 -20.47 -6.42
CA ILE A 156 -0.22 -20.18 -7.83
C ILE A 156 0.54 -21.20 -8.67
N LYS A 157 -0.11 -21.74 -9.69
CA LYS A 157 0.54 -22.61 -10.67
C LYS A 157 1.45 -21.76 -11.57
N GLY A 158 2.73 -22.10 -11.62
CA GLY A 158 3.73 -21.34 -12.39
C GLY A 158 4.48 -20.35 -11.49
N SER A 159 5.75 -20.66 -11.21
CA SER A 159 6.58 -19.84 -10.29
C SER A 159 6.87 -18.42 -10.80
N SER A 160 6.77 -18.18 -12.11
CA SER A 160 6.98 -16.87 -12.73
C SER A 160 5.76 -15.96 -12.65
N VAL A 161 4.54 -16.51 -12.72
CA VAL A 161 3.29 -15.72 -12.82
C VAL A 161 3.13 -14.74 -11.67
N LEU A 162 3.31 -15.23 -10.44
CA LEU A 162 3.23 -14.36 -9.25
C LEU A 162 4.32 -13.29 -9.26
N THR A 163 5.54 -13.66 -9.64
CA THR A 163 6.66 -12.73 -9.75
C THR A 163 6.37 -11.64 -10.78
N THR A 164 5.82 -12.03 -11.93
CA THR A 164 5.42 -11.11 -13.00
C THR A 164 4.27 -10.20 -12.56
N ALA A 165 3.25 -10.72 -11.88
CA ALA A 165 2.16 -9.92 -11.33
C ALA A 165 2.67 -8.88 -10.31
N VAL A 166 3.59 -9.25 -9.42
CA VAL A 166 4.21 -8.32 -8.45
C VAL A 166 5.06 -7.26 -9.17
N ALA A 167 5.79 -7.66 -10.23
CA ALA A 167 6.58 -6.72 -11.05
C ALA A 167 5.68 -5.68 -11.72
N LEU A 168 4.64 -6.13 -12.41
CA LEU A 168 3.64 -5.26 -13.04
C LEU A 168 3.00 -4.32 -12.01
N SER A 169 2.55 -4.85 -10.87
CA SER A 169 1.97 -4.04 -9.81
C SER A 169 2.92 -2.93 -9.33
N THR A 170 4.20 -3.25 -9.20
CA THR A 170 5.21 -2.25 -8.80
C THR A 170 5.37 -1.16 -9.86
N ILE A 171 5.38 -1.54 -11.15
CA ILE A 171 5.44 -0.62 -12.28
C ILE A 171 4.20 0.29 -12.28
N PHE A 172 3.00 -0.27 -12.21
CA PHE A 172 1.75 0.50 -12.21
C PHE A 172 1.66 1.49 -11.05
N GLN A 173 2.00 1.06 -9.82
CA GLN A 173 1.97 1.95 -8.65
C GLN A 173 2.96 3.11 -8.76
N LYS A 174 4.18 2.86 -9.29
CA LYS A 174 5.19 3.91 -9.46
C LYS A 174 4.80 4.93 -10.52
N ASN A 175 4.22 4.48 -11.61
CA ASN A 175 3.85 5.33 -12.72
C ASN A 175 2.41 5.89 -12.59
N GLN A 176 1.67 5.48 -11.55
CA GLN A 176 0.28 5.87 -11.32
C GLN A 176 -0.62 5.59 -12.54
N ASP A 177 -0.35 4.48 -13.22
CA ASP A 177 -1.02 4.07 -14.45
C ASP A 177 -1.45 2.59 -14.30
N ILE A 178 -2.61 2.39 -13.66
CA ILE A 178 -3.17 1.06 -13.42
C ILE A 178 -4.18 0.77 -14.52
N PRO A 179 -4.02 -0.34 -15.28
CA PRO A 179 -5.00 -0.73 -16.29
C PRO A 179 -6.34 -1.14 -15.65
N ASP A 180 -7.42 -1.00 -16.41
CA ASP A 180 -8.75 -1.42 -15.98
C ASP A 180 -8.83 -2.92 -15.75
N HIS A 181 -8.09 -3.69 -16.58
CA HIS A 181 -8.04 -5.14 -16.51
C HIS A 181 -6.66 -5.68 -16.90
N ILE A 182 -6.21 -6.74 -16.23
CA ILE A 182 -4.97 -7.45 -16.52
C ILE A 182 -5.31 -8.93 -16.60
N GLU A 183 -5.08 -9.52 -17.74
CA GLU A 183 -5.40 -10.92 -18.00
C GLU A 183 -4.14 -11.74 -18.28
N PHE A 184 -4.04 -12.91 -17.66
CA PHE A 184 -3.08 -13.96 -18.00
C PHE A 184 -3.84 -15.08 -18.71
N ASP A 185 -3.49 -15.36 -19.93
CA ASP A 185 -4.08 -16.48 -20.67
C ASP A 185 -3.55 -17.85 -20.19
N ALA A 186 -4.04 -18.92 -20.81
CA ALA A 186 -3.62 -20.29 -20.50
C ALA A 186 -2.11 -20.56 -20.79
N SER A 187 -1.48 -19.73 -21.61
CA SER A 187 -0.05 -19.76 -21.94
C SER A 187 0.78 -18.79 -21.07
N TYR A 188 0.12 -18.11 -20.13
CA TYR A 188 0.63 -17.03 -19.29
C TYR A 188 1.10 -15.81 -20.12
N GLU A 189 0.47 -15.58 -21.27
CA GLU A 189 0.63 -14.33 -22.00
C GLU A 189 -0.25 -13.25 -21.39
N ILE A 190 0.26 -12.01 -21.38
CA ILE A 190 -0.30 -10.90 -20.61
C ILE A 190 -0.98 -9.93 -21.58
N THR A 191 -2.24 -9.62 -21.29
CA THR A 191 -3.00 -8.57 -21.94
C THR A 191 -3.44 -7.54 -20.92
N LEU A 192 -3.20 -6.26 -21.20
CA LEU A 192 -3.68 -5.13 -20.40
C LEU A 192 -4.83 -4.45 -21.13
N THR A 193 -5.82 -3.96 -20.42
CA THR A 193 -6.92 -3.17 -20.98
C THR A 193 -6.94 -1.78 -20.39
N TYR A 194 -6.95 -0.75 -21.25
CA TYR A 194 -7.08 0.66 -20.89
C TYR A 194 -8.24 1.25 -21.71
N GLY A 195 -9.42 1.34 -21.10
CA GLY A 195 -10.65 1.72 -21.79
C GLY A 195 -10.94 0.81 -22.98
N GLU A 196 -10.93 1.37 -24.19
CA GLU A 196 -11.18 0.65 -25.44
C GLU A 196 -9.89 0.11 -26.11
N ILE A 197 -8.73 0.25 -25.45
CA ILE A 197 -7.45 -0.20 -25.99
C ILE A 197 -7.00 -1.46 -25.26
N GLN A 198 -6.75 -2.53 -26.01
CA GLN A 198 -6.08 -3.71 -25.50
C GLN A 198 -4.58 -3.63 -25.83
N VAL A 199 -3.75 -3.96 -24.87
CA VAL A 199 -2.29 -3.98 -25.00
C VAL A 199 -1.81 -5.41 -24.82
N MET A 200 -1.41 -6.06 -25.91
CA MET A 200 -0.86 -7.40 -25.88
C MET A 200 0.63 -7.34 -25.51
N LEU A 201 0.94 -7.56 -24.23
CA LEU A 201 2.33 -7.61 -23.76
C LEU A 201 3.01 -8.95 -24.13
N GLY A 202 2.23 -10.03 -24.26
CA GLY A 202 2.76 -11.37 -24.39
C GLY A 202 3.47 -11.83 -23.11
N LYS A 203 4.64 -12.46 -23.23
CA LYS A 203 5.40 -12.96 -22.08
C LYS A 203 6.13 -11.85 -21.33
N ASP A 204 6.63 -12.18 -20.14
CA ASP A 204 7.29 -11.28 -19.20
C ASP A 204 8.71 -10.83 -19.60
N GLU A 205 9.18 -11.25 -20.75
CA GLU A 205 10.45 -10.80 -21.31
C GLU A 205 10.37 -9.31 -21.70
N TYR A 206 11.41 -8.54 -21.37
CA TYR A 206 11.48 -7.09 -21.63
C TYR A 206 10.32 -6.27 -21.04
N LEU A 207 9.78 -6.71 -19.91
CA LEU A 207 8.55 -6.16 -19.35
C LEU A 207 8.65 -4.65 -19.07
N GLU A 208 9.77 -4.18 -18.52
CA GLU A 208 9.99 -2.76 -18.24
C GLU A 208 10.03 -1.93 -19.54
N ASP A 209 10.77 -2.39 -20.55
CA ASP A 209 10.84 -1.72 -21.85
C ASP A 209 9.47 -1.67 -22.55
N LYS A 210 8.70 -2.75 -22.46
CA LYS A 210 7.32 -2.78 -22.97
C LYS A 210 6.46 -1.76 -22.24
N MET A 211 6.53 -1.68 -20.91
CA MET A 211 5.71 -0.75 -20.12
C MET A 211 6.10 0.72 -20.32
N VAL A 212 7.40 1.03 -20.51
CA VAL A 212 7.84 2.38 -20.94
C VAL A 212 7.17 2.79 -22.24
N ARG A 213 7.10 1.86 -23.22
CA ARG A 213 6.47 2.10 -24.52
C ARG A 213 4.96 2.27 -24.38
N VAL A 214 4.30 1.45 -23.54
CA VAL A 214 2.87 1.59 -23.23
C VAL A 214 2.58 2.99 -22.71
N SER A 215 3.26 3.44 -21.67
CA SER A 215 3.05 4.76 -21.06
C SER A 215 3.30 5.91 -22.03
N ALA A 216 4.21 5.73 -22.99
CA ALA A 216 4.53 6.74 -24.00
C ALA A 216 3.53 6.80 -25.17
N ILE A 217 2.88 5.68 -25.48
CA ILE A 217 2.01 5.54 -26.65
C ILE A 217 0.54 5.75 -26.28
N LEU A 218 0.07 5.23 -25.16
CA LEU A 218 -1.34 5.34 -24.73
C LEU A 218 -1.91 6.75 -24.82
N PRO A 219 -1.23 7.84 -24.37
CA PRO A 219 -1.76 9.19 -24.51
C PRO A 219 -2.01 9.62 -25.97
N LYS A 220 -1.27 9.06 -26.93
CA LYS A 220 -1.41 9.35 -28.37
C LYS A 220 -2.57 8.57 -29.01
N LEU A 221 -3.01 7.53 -28.37
CA LEU A 221 -4.14 6.70 -28.80
C LEU A 221 -5.46 7.10 -28.13
N SER A 222 -5.46 8.17 -27.36
CA SER A 222 -6.67 8.67 -26.70
C SER A 222 -7.83 8.86 -27.67
N GLY A 223 -8.98 8.25 -27.37
CA GLY A 223 -10.18 8.28 -28.22
C GLY A 223 -10.15 7.29 -29.40
N LYS A 224 -9.13 6.46 -29.52
CA LYS A 224 -9.09 5.33 -30.44
C LYS A 224 -9.48 4.04 -29.70
N ASN A 225 -9.95 3.06 -30.45
CA ASN A 225 -10.16 1.66 -30.01
C ASN A 225 -9.31 0.72 -30.86
N GLY A 226 -8.82 -0.35 -30.25
CA GLY A 226 -7.99 -1.32 -30.97
C GLY A 226 -6.96 -2.03 -30.10
N ILE A 227 -5.99 -2.67 -30.76
CA ILE A 227 -4.99 -3.53 -30.13
C ILE A 227 -3.59 -2.98 -30.37
N LEU A 228 -2.85 -2.77 -29.29
CA LEU A 228 -1.44 -2.40 -29.31
C LEU A 228 -0.57 -3.64 -29.08
N HIS A 229 0.24 -4.00 -30.09
CA HIS A 229 1.03 -5.21 -30.11
C HIS A 229 2.46 -4.98 -29.58
N LEU A 230 2.76 -5.54 -28.42
CA LEU A 230 4.10 -5.50 -27.79
C LEU A 230 4.67 -6.91 -27.51
N GLU A 231 3.99 -7.96 -27.89
CA GLU A 231 4.42 -9.34 -27.63
C GLU A 231 5.79 -9.67 -28.21
N ASN A 232 6.15 -9.05 -29.33
CA ASN A 232 7.41 -9.28 -30.02
C ASN A 232 8.48 -8.21 -29.78
N VAL A 233 8.28 -7.33 -28.77
CA VAL A 233 9.25 -6.28 -28.45
C VAL A 233 10.51 -6.87 -27.84
N ASN A 234 11.65 -6.40 -28.34
CA ASN A 234 13.00 -6.70 -27.88
C ASN A 234 13.89 -5.44 -27.96
N ASP A 235 15.16 -5.53 -27.53
CA ASP A 235 16.11 -4.40 -27.50
C ASP A 235 16.30 -3.71 -28.86
N ASN A 236 16.03 -4.39 -29.97
CA ASN A 236 16.20 -3.86 -31.32
C ASN A 236 14.89 -3.37 -31.95
N SER A 237 13.77 -3.47 -31.25
CA SER A 237 12.45 -3.11 -31.77
C SER A 237 12.30 -1.60 -31.88
N LYS A 238 12.19 -1.06 -33.10
CA LYS A 238 12.02 0.37 -33.38
C LYS A 238 10.57 0.77 -33.62
N THR A 239 9.73 -0.18 -34.02
CA THR A 239 8.33 0.04 -34.38
C THR A 239 7.44 -0.87 -33.59
N ILE A 240 6.24 -0.37 -33.24
CA ILE A 240 5.17 -1.11 -32.59
C ILE A 240 3.93 -0.99 -33.47
N THR A 241 3.18 -2.05 -33.56
CA THR A 241 1.95 -2.11 -34.35
C THR A 241 0.76 -1.75 -33.48
N PHE A 242 -0.07 -0.85 -33.97
CA PHE A 242 -1.40 -0.58 -33.44
C PHE A 242 -2.43 -0.99 -34.50
N GLU A 243 -3.26 -1.95 -34.17
CA GLU A 243 -4.40 -2.40 -34.98
C GLU A 243 -5.65 -1.67 -34.50
N GLN A 244 -6.06 -0.67 -35.28
CA GLN A 244 -7.27 0.10 -34.94
C GLN A 244 -8.51 -0.68 -35.37
N ASP A 245 -9.48 -0.84 -34.45
CA ASP A 245 -10.77 -1.39 -34.77
C ASP A 245 -11.67 -0.30 -35.42
N LEU A 246 -11.80 -0.38 -36.73
CA LEU A 246 -12.69 0.47 -37.53
C LEU A 246 -13.95 -0.28 -38.01
N GLY A 247 -14.29 -1.41 -37.38
CA GLY A 247 -15.34 -2.31 -37.83
C GLY A 247 -14.85 -3.22 -38.95
N GLU A 248 -15.63 -3.35 -40.06
CA GLU A 248 -15.29 -4.29 -41.14
C GLU A 248 -14.00 -3.95 -41.93
N ASP A 249 -13.50 -2.70 -41.80
CA ASP A 249 -12.28 -2.21 -42.48
C ASP A 249 -11.18 -1.84 -41.45
N GLY A 250 -10.67 -2.79 -40.67
CA GLY A 250 -9.57 -2.59 -39.73
C GLY A 250 -8.30 -2.07 -40.43
N THR A 251 -7.75 -0.94 -39.97
CA THR A 251 -6.47 -0.41 -40.44
C THR A 251 -5.34 -0.74 -39.48
N ILE A 252 -4.23 -1.28 -40.03
CA ILE A 252 -3.00 -1.50 -39.26
C ILE A 252 -2.13 -0.25 -39.39
N GLU A 253 -1.89 0.43 -38.30
CA GLU A 253 -1.00 1.58 -38.22
C GLU A 253 0.29 1.21 -37.49
N SER A 254 1.45 1.41 -38.15
CA SER A 254 2.75 1.24 -37.47
C SER A 254 3.18 2.53 -36.82
N VAL A 255 3.40 2.50 -35.50
CA VAL A 255 3.87 3.65 -34.72
C VAL A 255 5.40 3.58 -34.60
N ASP A 256 6.12 4.57 -35.13
CA ASP A 256 7.55 4.73 -34.86
C ASP A 256 7.73 5.18 -33.40
N THR A 257 8.34 4.31 -32.60
CA THR A 257 8.46 4.50 -31.16
C THR A 257 9.85 4.92 -30.69
N GLN A 258 10.84 5.01 -31.58
CA GLN A 258 12.23 5.29 -31.17
C GLN A 258 12.36 6.65 -30.45
N ALA A 259 11.91 7.74 -31.04
CA ALA A 259 11.98 9.07 -30.44
C ALA A 259 11.07 9.20 -29.22
N VAL A 260 9.96 8.47 -29.19
CA VAL A 260 9.00 8.44 -28.09
C VAL A 260 9.57 7.68 -26.91
N TYR A 261 10.24 6.56 -27.16
CA TYR A 261 10.89 5.72 -26.17
C TYR A 261 12.03 6.44 -25.45
N GLU A 262 12.92 7.11 -26.18
CA GLU A 262 14.03 7.87 -25.59
C GLU A 262 13.56 8.99 -24.67
N ASN A 263 12.50 9.72 -25.05
CA ASN A 263 11.89 10.75 -24.22
C ASN A 263 11.13 10.16 -22.99
N ALA A 264 10.48 9.02 -23.16
CA ALA A 264 9.76 8.36 -22.09
C ALA A 264 10.71 7.76 -21.05
N LEU A 265 11.82 7.18 -21.49
CA LEU A 265 12.85 6.61 -20.61
C LEU A 265 13.46 7.67 -19.69
N ALA A 266 13.63 8.90 -20.17
CA ALA A 266 14.14 10.02 -19.37
C ALA A 266 13.17 10.45 -18.25
N ASN A 267 11.87 10.20 -18.41
CA ASN A 267 10.81 10.55 -17.45
C ASN A 267 10.25 9.34 -16.69
N TRP A 268 10.84 8.16 -16.91
CA TRP A 268 10.36 6.93 -16.30
C TRP A 268 10.70 6.86 -14.80
N HIS A 269 9.69 6.68 -13.97
CA HIS A 269 9.82 6.60 -12.53
C HIS A 269 10.02 5.18 -11.98
N GLY A 270 9.93 4.17 -12.83
CA GLY A 270 10.31 2.80 -12.54
C GLY A 270 11.84 2.70 -12.52
N GLY A 271 12.49 2.97 -11.39
CA GLY A 271 13.96 2.83 -11.29
C GLY A 271 14.39 1.37 -11.42
N TYR A 272 15.40 1.11 -12.21
CA TYR A 272 16.06 -0.18 -12.37
C TYR A 272 16.43 -0.86 -11.05
N ASP A 273 16.79 -0.08 -10.03
CA ASP A 273 17.33 -0.58 -8.78
C ASP A 273 16.29 -1.29 -7.89
N ASP A 274 15.01 -0.96 -8.05
CA ASP A 274 13.93 -1.58 -7.26
C ASP A 274 13.32 -2.83 -7.93
N VAL A 275 13.53 -2.98 -9.23
CA VAL A 275 13.06 -4.13 -10.04
C VAL A 275 14.12 -5.24 -10.12
N LEU A 276 15.39 -4.92 -9.82
CA LEU A 276 16.53 -5.87 -9.80
C LEU A 276 16.40 -7.01 -8.78
N LEU A 277 15.43 -6.94 -7.88
CA LEU A 277 15.12 -8.03 -6.93
C LEU A 277 14.27 -9.15 -7.56
N ILE A 278 13.89 -9.04 -8.83
CA ILE A 278 13.04 -10.00 -9.53
C ILE A 278 13.90 -10.77 -10.56
N PRO A 279 14.18 -12.06 -10.33
CA PRO A 279 15.12 -12.83 -11.17
C PRO A 279 14.75 -12.93 -12.66
N SER A 280 13.47 -12.80 -13.02
CA SER A 280 12.99 -12.83 -14.40
C SER A 280 13.41 -11.61 -15.22
N LEU A 281 13.60 -10.46 -14.57
CA LEU A 281 13.98 -9.21 -15.24
C LEU A 281 15.50 -9.04 -15.38
N GLN A 282 16.31 -9.83 -14.65
CA GLN A 282 17.76 -9.84 -14.83
C GLN A 282 18.23 -10.48 -16.14
N LYS A 283 17.40 -11.30 -16.79
CA LYS A 283 17.75 -11.95 -18.06
C LYS A 283 17.78 -11.01 -19.26
N SER A 284 17.16 -9.84 -19.15
CA SER A 284 17.14 -8.86 -20.25
C SER A 284 18.44 -8.03 -20.40
N LYS A 285 19.43 -8.21 -19.48
CA LYS A 285 20.70 -7.45 -19.46
C LYS A 285 21.96 -8.27 -19.80
N LEU A 286 21.81 -9.55 -20.15
CA LEU A 286 22.91 -10.41 -20.62
C LEU A 286 22.71 -10.80 -22.06
#